data_d87abb43ab3937dcaad9f0be7a71f86a
#
_entry.id   d87abb43ab3937dcaad9f0be7a71f86a
#
_cell.length_a   1.000
_cell.length_b   1.000
_cell.length_c   1.000
_cell.angle_alpha   90.00
_cell.angle_beta   90.00
_cell.angle_gamma   90.00
#
_symmetry.space_group_name_H-M   'P 1'
#
loop_
_entity.id
_entity.type
_entity.pdbx_description
1 polymer ?
#
loop_
_entity_poly.entity_id
_entity_poly.type
_entity_poly.pdbx_seq_one_letter_code
_entity_poly.pdbx_strand_id
1 'polypeptide(L)'
;MGKIKVGTKAEVPQGRMLGVDVQGKKYVLANVDGSFYAIDGICTHAGGHLWEGTFNNGVVKCPRHGSEYDVKSGKVLKGPWIPFGKAHDLKTYPVIVEGEDIFLDLP
;
A
#
# COMPACT_ATOMS: atom_id res chain seq x y z
N MET A 1 -8.23 -8.86 -13.82
CA MET A 1 -8.22 -8.21 -15.06
C MET A 1 -9.30 -7.16 -15.17
N GLY A 2 -8.97 -6.00 -14.87
CA GLY A 2 -9.91 -4.92 -15.03
C GLY A 2 -9.96 -3.98 -13.86
N LYS A 3 -10.74 -2.96 -14.08
CA LYS A 3 -10.86 -1.82 -13.20
C LYS A 3 -11.91 -2.09 -12.13
N ILE A 4 -11.49 -2.05 -10.86
CA ILE A 4 -12.37 -2.30 -9.73
C ILE A 4 -12.35 -1.08 -8.81
N LYS A 5 -13.52 -0.53 -8.51
CA LYS A 5 -13.63 0.61 -7.61
C LYS A 5 -13.25 0.19 -6.20
N VAL A 6 -12.33 0.93 -5.57
CA VAL A 6 -11.85 0.63 -4.23
C VAL A 6 -12.10 1.74 -3.23
N GLY A 7 -12.51 2.92 -3.67
CA GLY A 7 -12.80 4.01 -2.75
C GLY A 7 -13.00 5.33 -3.47
N THR A 8 -12.97 6.40 -2.69
CA THR A 8 -13.09 7.76 -3.19
C THR A 8 -11.94 8.61 -2.67
N LYS A 9 -11.69 9.75 -3.33
CA LYS A 9 -10.64 10.67 -2.90
C LYS A 9 -10.83 11.13 -1.45
N ALA A 10 -12.08 11.33 -1.04
CA ALA A 10 -12.36 11.79 0.32
C ALA A 10 -11.96 10.77 1.39
N GLU A 11 -11.96 9.49 1.04
CA GLU A 11 -11.56 8.42 1.96
C GLU A 11 -10.05 8.31 2.14
N VAL A 12 -9.28 8.88 1.20
CA VAL A 12 -7.82 8.81 1.24
C VAL A 12 -7.25 10.22 1.07
N PRO A 13 -7.34 11.07 2.11
CA PRO A 13 -6.77 12.41 2.05
C PRO A 13 -5.26 12.39 1.86
N GLN A 14 -4.70 13.52 1.45
CA GLN A 14 -3.26 13.63 1.27
C GLN A 14 -2.50 13.22 2.51
N GLY A 15 -1.45 12.42 2.32
CA GLY A 15 -0.62 11.93 3.42
C GLY A 15 -1.22 10.77 4.17
N ARG A 16 -2.30 10.17 3.66
CA ARG A 16 -2.98 9.05 4.31
C ARG A 16 -2.93 7.80 3.44
N MET A 17 -3.13 6.66 4.09
CA MET A 17 -3.29 5.38 3.41
C MET A 17 -4.58 4.71 3.89
N LEU A 18 -5.08 3.80 3.07
CA LEU A 18 -6.30 3.05 3.36
C LEU A 18 -6.06 1.60 2.97
N GLY A 19 -6.40 0.68 3.87
CA GLY A 19 -6.43 -0.74 3.53
C GLY A 19 -7.71 -1.05 2.77
N VAL A 20 -7.59 -1.70 1.62
CA VAL A 20 -8.75 -2.09 0.82
C VAL A 20 -8.74 -3.59 0.58
N ASP A 21 -9.92 -4.18 0.55
CA ASP A 21 -10.10 -5.62 0.33
C ASP A 21 -10.80 -5.82 -1.00
N VAL A 22 -10.20 -6.63 -1.87
CA VAL A 22 -10.83 -7.01 -3.14
C VAL A 22 -10.79 -8.52 -3.22
N GLN A 23 -11.95 -9.15 -3.13
CA GLN A 23 -12.10 -10.60 -3.25
C GLN A 23 -11.18 -11.36 -2.28
N GLY A 24 -11.07 -10.87 -1.06
CA GLY A 24 -10.28 -11.50 -0.02
C GLY A 24 -8.81 -11.14 0.00
N LYS A 25 -8.34 -10.40 -0.99
CA LYS A 25 -6.95 -9.94 -1.02
C LYS A 25 -6.85 -8.49 -0.55
N LYS A 26 -5.83 -8.20 0.24
CA LYS A 26 -5.65 -6.87 0.83
C LYS A 26 -4.64 -6.05 0.05
N TYR A 27 -4.95 -4.77 -0.09
CA TYR A 27 -4.09 -3.79 -0.75
C TYR A 27 -3.99 -2.55 0.12
N VAL A 28 -2.93 -1.79 -0.05
CA VAL A 28 -2.80 -0.45 0.53
C VAL A 28 -2.95 0.57 -0.59
N LEU A 29 -3.88 1.49 -0.40
CA LEU A 29 -4.07 2.63 -1.29
C LEU A 29 -3.56 3.87 -0.55
N ALA A 30 -2.69 4.64 -1.17
CA ALA A 30 -2.06 5.78 -0.52
C ALA A 30 -2.12 7.02 -1.38
N ASN A 31 -2.24 8.17 -0.73
CA ASN A 31 -2.25 9.47 -1.38
C ASN A 31 -0.95 10.20 -1.03
N VAL A 32 -0.12 10.44 -2.05
CA VAL A 32 1.13 11.18 -1.90
C VAL A 32 1.03 12.43 -2.78
N ASP A 33 0.89 13.58 -2.14
CA ASP A 33 0.80 14.87 -2.83
C ASP A 33 -0.29 14.92 -3.92
N GLY A 34 -1.41 14.27 -3.66
CA GLY A 34 -2.53 14.26 -4.59
C GLY A 34 -2.48 13.15 -5.63
N SER A 35 -1.41 12.39 -5.68
CA SER A 35 -1.30 11.21 -6.55
C SER A 35 -1.56 9.95 -5.74
N PHE A 36 -2.23 8.98 -6.36
CA PHE A 36 -2.61 7.74 -5.67
C PHE A 36 -1.77 6.57 -6.14
N TYR A 37 -1.37 5.75 -5.18
CA TYR A 37 -0.54 4.58 -5.42
C TYR A 37 -1.13 3.39 -4.68
N ALA A 38 -0.91 2.20 -5.22
CA ALA A 38 -1.41 0.98 -4.59
C ALA A 38 -0.33 -0.10 -4.58
N ILE A 39 -0.21 -0.77 -3.45
CA ILE A 39 0.74 -1.87 -3.25
C ILE A 39 0.02 -3.02 -2.55
N ASP A 40 0.65 -4.19 -2.54
CA ASP A 40 0.17 -5.30 -1.72
C ASP A 40 0.03 -4.86 -0.27
N GLY A 41 -1.00 -5.33 0.40
CA GLY A 41 -1.31 -4.94 1.78
C GLY A 41 -0.63 -5.78 2.83
N ILE A 42 0.00 -6.89 2.46
CA ILE A 42 0.61 -7.81 3.41
C ILE A 42 2.13 -7.72 3.32
N CYS A 43 2.77 -7.52 4.48
CA CYS A 43 4.21 -7.43 4.57
C CYS A 43 4.88 -8.73 4.11
N THR A 44 5.89 -8.60 3.24
CA THR A 44 6.59 -9.76 2.69
C THR A 44 7.44 -10.49 3.72
N HIS A 45 7.81 -9.84 4.82
CA HIS A 45 8.64 -10.46 5.84
C HIS A 45 7.84 -11.44 6.72
N ALA A 46 6.80 -10.97 7.38
CA ALA A 46 6.12 -11.77 8.40
C ALA A 46 4.59 -11.71 8.31
N GLY A 47 4.04 -11.30 7.17
CA GLY A 47 2.60 -11.25 6.97
C GLY A 47 1.90 -10.15 7.76
N GLY A 48 2.62 -9.14 8.20
CA GLY A 48 2.02 -8.01 8.91
C GLY A 48 1.07 -7.22 8.02
N HIS A 49 0.07 -6.60 8.65
CA HIS A 49 -0.93 -5.80 7.94
C HIS A 49 -0.39 -4.39 7.76
N LEU A 50 0.04 -4.06 6.55
CA LEU A 50 0.69 -2.78 6.27
C LEU A 50 -0.24 -1.59 6.51
N TRP A 51 -1.54 -1.75 6.27
CA TRP A 51 -2.50 -0.67 6.48
C TRP A 51 -2.70 -0.32 7.97
N GLU A 52 -2.24 -1.17 8.88
CA GLU A 52 -2.29 -0.90 10.31
C GLU A 52 -1.01 -0.23 10.83
N GLY A 53 -0.03 -0.08 9.97
CA GLY A 53 1.23 0.56 10.32
C GLY A 53 1.17 2.06 10.16
N THR A 54 2.34 2.67 9.94
CA THR A 54 2.43 4.12 9.74
C THR A 54 2.70 4.44 8.28
N PHE A 55 2.25 5.62 7.87
CA PHE A 55 2.49 6.13 6.52
C PHE A 55 3.01 7.56 6.64
N ASN A 56 4.19 7.81 6.06
CA ASN A 56 4.87 9.10 6.17
C ASN A 56 5.68 9.36 4.92
N ASN A 57 5.43 10.48 4.26
CA ASN A 57 6.20 10.88 3.08
C ASN A 57 6.35 9.79 2.04
N GLY A 58 5.27 9.04 1.78
CA GLY A 58 5.28 7.97 0.80
C GLY A 58 5.89 6.66 1.29
N VAL A 59 6.24 6.56 2.56
CA VAL A 59 6.83 5.36 3.15
C VAL A 59 5.83 4.67 4.06
N VAL A 60 5.57 3.39 3.78
CA VAL A 60 4.72 2.54 4.61
C VAL A 60 5.60 1.70 5.51
N LYS A 61 5.36 1.75 6.82
CA LYS A 61 6.12 0.97 7.80
C LYS A 61 5.24 -0.12 8.38
N CYS A 62 5.72 -1.36 8.27
CA CYS A 62 5.02 -2.52 8.82
C CYS A 62 4.99 -2.42 10.34
N PRO A 63 3.80 -2.62 10.97
CA PRO A 63 3.71 -2.50 12.43
C PRO A 63 4.35 -3.68 13.18
N ARG A 64 4.67 -4.75 12.46
CA ARG A 64 5.13 -5.98 13.09
C ARG A 64 6.60 -5.94 13.45
N HIS A 65 7.47 -5.70 12.46
CA HIS A 65 8.93 -5.69 12.67
C HIS A 65 9.62 -4.48 12.05
N GLY A 66 8.85 -3.48 11.65
CA GLY A 66 9.38 -2.21 11.20
C GLY A 66 9.94 -2.13 9.79
N SER A 67 9.68 -3.14 8.95
CA SER A 67 10.08 -3.08 7.54
C SER A 67 9.42 -1.88 6.87
N GLU A 68 10.16 -1.17 6.01
CA GLU A 68 9.66 0.03 5.35
C GLU A 68 9.69 -0.15 3.84
N TYR A 69 8.65 0.35 3.19
CA TYR A 69 8.44 0.23 1.75
C TYR A 69 8.08 1.57 1.13
N ASP A 70 8.62 1.81 -0.06
CA ASP A 70 8.20 2.96 -0.86
C ASP A 70 6.87 2.63 -1.53
N VAL A 71 5.84 3.41 -1.24
CA VAL A 71 4.50 3.14 -1.79
C VAL A 71 4.43 3.35 -3.30
N LYS A 72 5.31 4.17 -3.86
CA LYS A 72 5.31 4.44 -5.30
C LYS A 72 5.86 3.27 -6.11
N SER A 73 6.89 2.62 -5.61
CA SER A 73 7.59 1.55 -6.34
C SER A 73 7.41 0.17 -5.72
N GLY A 74 6.95 0.10 -4.48
CA GLY A 74 6.89 -1.14 -3.72
C GLY A 74 8.24 -1.61 -3.19
N LYS A 75 9.31 -0.85 -3.42
CA LYS A 75 10.65 -1.27 -3.03
C LYS A 75 10.86 -1.24 -1.52
N VAL A 76 11.57 -2.24 -1.01
CA VAL A 76 12.03 -2.26 0.38
C VAL A 76 13.03 -1.14 0.57
N LEU A 77 12.75 -0.27 1.54
CA LEU A 77 13.68 0.81 1.93
C LEU A 77 14.46 0.43 3.16
N LYS A 78 13.84 -0.38 4.05
CA LYS A 78 14.47 -0.83 5.27
C LYS A 78 13.91 -2.19 5.64
N GLY A 79 14.79 -3.14 5.97
CA GLY A 79 14.39 -4.46 6.41
C GLY A 79 13.86 -4.46 7.83
N PRO A 80 13.40 -5.62 8.31
CA PRO A 80 12.90 -5.72 9.67
C PRO A 80 14.02 -5.49 10.69
N TRP A 81 13.65 -5.03 11.88
CA TRP A 81 14.64 -4.76 12.94
C TRP A 81 15.15 -6.02 13.64
N ILE A 82 14.57 -7.19 13.31
CA ILE A 82 15.04 -8.46 13.89
C ILE A 82 16.15 -9.05 13.00
N PRO A 83 17.03 -9.89 13.57
CA PRO A 83 18.22 -10.35 12.84
C PRO A 83 17.98 -11.46 11.82
N PHE A 84 16.78 -12.00 11.70
CA PHE A 84 16.49 -13.06 10.73
C PHE A 84 15.28 -12.71 9.89
N GLY A 85 15.26 -13.30 8.71
CA GLY A 85 14.24 -13.03 7.72
C GLY A 85 14.64 -11.85 6.87
N LYS A 86 13.95 -11.69 5.77
CA LYS A 86 14.17 -10.60 4.81
C LYS A 86 12.84 -10.08 4.32
N ALA A 87 12.75 -8.79 4.10
CA ALA A 87 11.66 -8.20 3.37
C ALA A 87 12.00 -8.20 1.88
N HIS A 88 10.99 -8.36 1.06
CA HIS A 88 11.10 -8.31 -0.40
C HIS A 88 10.22 -7.20 -0.93
N ASP A 89 10.52 -6.74 -2.15
CA ASP A 89 9.72 -5.70 -2.78
C ASP A 89 8.26 -6.15 -2.90
N LEU A 90 7.37 -5.21 -2.73
CA LEU A 90 5.93 -5.43 -2.87
C LEU A 90 5.52 -5.19 -4.32
N LYS A 91 4.47 -5.87 -4.76
CA LYS A 91 3.88 -5.58 -6.06
C LYS A 91 3.13 -4.26 -5.99
N THR A 92 3.17 -3.51 -7.09
CA THR A 92 2.39 -2.30 -7.26
C THR A 92 1.26 -2.56 -8.26
N TYR A 93 0.22 -1.74 -8.18
CA TYR A 93 -0.94 -1.87 -9.05
C TYR A 93 -1.31 -0.51 -9.60
N PRO A 94 -1.68 -0.43 -10.90
CA PRO A 94 -2.09 0.85 -11.46
C PRO A 94 -3.34 1.38 -10.77
N VAL A 95 -3.36 2.67 -10.49
CA VAL A 95 -4.50 3.35 -9.91
C VAL A 95 -5.11 4.25 -10.97
N ILE A 96 -6.42 4.16 -11.13
CA ILE A 96 -7.18 4.97 -12.08
C ILE A 96 -8.14 5.85 -11.29
N VAL A 97 -8.09 7.15 -11.55
CA VAL A 97 -8.96 8.11 -10.88
C VAL A 97 -9.93 8.66 -11.92
N GLU A 98 -11.23 8.58 -11.63
CA GLU A 98 -12.27 9.12 -12.48
C GLU A 98 -13.18 9.99 -11.61
N GLY A 99 -13.04 11.31 -11.74
CA GLY A 99 -13.76 12.24 -10.87
C GLY A 99 -13.32 12.04 -9.42
N GLU A 100 -14.26 11.68 -8.55
CA GLU A 100 -13.96 11.39 -7.15
C GLU A 100 -13.69 9.91 -6.89
N ASP A 101 -13.90 9.06 -7.88
CA ASP A 101 -13.79 7.61 -7.72
C ASP A 101 -12.38 7.11 -7.99
N ILE A 102 -11.94 6.16 -7.18
CA ILE A 102 -10.62 5.54 -7.31
C ILE A 102 -10.79 4.06 -7.61
N PHE A 103 -10.07 3.60 -8.63
CA PHE A 103 -10.11 2.21 -9.08
C PHE A 103 -8.71 1.62 -9.08
N LEU A 104 -8.61 0.31 -8.88
CA LEU A 104 -7.38 -0.43 -9.14
C LEU A 104 -7.56 -1.23 -10.42
N ASP A 105 -6.50 -1.28 -11.23
CA ASP A 105 -6.46 -2.14 -12.39
C ASP A 105 -5.75 -3.42 -11.96
N LEU A 106 -6.53 -4.48 -11.77
CA LEU A 106 -6.03 -5.75 -11.25
C LEU A 106 -5.96 -6.80 -12.34
N PRO A 107 -4.95 -7.70 -12.26
CA PRO A 107 -4.80 -8.79 -13.23
C PRO A 107 -5.92 -9.80 -13.19
#